data_334ede95be3a84dac39cf759c427ff23
#
_entry.id   334ede95be3a84dac39cf759c427ff23
#
_cell.length_a   1.000
_cell.length_b   1.000
_cell.length_c   1.000
_cell.angle_alpha   90.00
_cell.angle_beta   90.00
_cell.angle_gamma   90.00
#
_symmetry.space_group_name_H-M   'P 1'
#
loop_
_entity.id
_entity.type
_entity.pdbx_description
1 polymer ?
#
loop_
_entity_poly.entity_id
_entity_poly.type
_entity_poly.pdbx_seq_one_letter_code
_entity_poly.pdbx_strand_id
1 'polypeptide(L)'
;MAVWAAAGLIAIVGGCSEPAQPSPAPPPPVAEAPPPPPPPVVSPPQALGSSDACGADPLQYLIGKPRTDIPVPVNPGLRRVVCSSCAVTQDFVATRQTIVYDSQTGLVRAVKCG
;
A
#
# COMPACT_ATOMS: atom_id res chain seq x y z
N MET A 1 82.05 8.37 12.07
CA MET A 1 81.72 8.96 10.74
C MET A 1 80.96 7.92 9.98
N ALA A 2 79.65 7.96 9.97
CA ALA A 2 78.80 7.05 9.20
C ALA A 2 77.64 7.87 8.58
N VAL A 3 77.68 8.00 7.25
CA VAL A 3 76.72 8.70 6.43
C VAL A 3 75.60 7.73 6.06
N TRP A 4 74.39 7.93 6.49
CA TRP A 4 73.24 7.13 6.13
C TRP A 4 72.49 7.87 5.00
N ALA A 5 72.48 7.28 3.82
CA ALA A 5 71.69 7.72 2.71
C ALA A 5 70.30 7.16 2.80
N ALA A 6 69.29 8.03 2.94
CA ALA A 6 67.92 7.68 2.89
C ALA A 6 67.42 7.63 1.43
N ALA A 7 67.08 6.44 0.94
CA ALA A 7 66.45 6.25 -0.37
C ALA A 7 64.95 6.49 -0.21
N GLY A 8 64.44 7.56 -0.87
CA GLY A 8 63.01 7.86 -0.94
C GLY A 8 62.32 6.95 -1.93
N LEU A 9 61.29 6.25 -1.46
CA LEU A 9 60.40 5.43 -2.30
C LEU A 9 59.27 6.32 -2.81
N ILE A 10 59.25 6.61 -4.11
CA ILE A 10 58.13 7.33 -4.75
C ILE A 10 57.08 6.29 -5.08
N ALA A 11 55.95 6.32 -4.37
CA ALA A 11 54.78 5.54 -4.70
C ALA A 11 54.01 6.25 -5.82
N ILE A 12 53.99 5.67 -7.01
CA ILE A 12 53.15 6.12 -8.13
C ILE A 12 51.78 5.56 -7.91
N VAL A 13 50.83 6.43 -7.48
CA VAL A 13 49.42 6.11 -7.41
C VAL A 13 48.87 6.17 -8.84
N GLY A 14 48.74 5.01 -9.48
CA GLY A 14 48.05 4.87 -10.75
C GLY A 14 46.55 5.14 -10.56
N GLY A 15 46.11 6.31 -10.99
CA GLY A 15 44.69 6.61 -11.10
C GLY A 15 44.07 5.77 -12.21
N CYS A 16 43.24 4.79 -11.85
CA CYS A 16 42.33 4.16 -12.80
C CYS A 16 41.26 5.21 -13.16
N SER A 17 41.41 5.86 -14.31
CA SER A 17 40.31 6.64 -14.87
C SER A 17 39.27 5.66 -15.38
N GLU A 18 38.17 5.55 -14.64
CA GLU A 18 36.97 4.85 -15.04
C GLU A 18 36.36 5.55 -16.26
N PRO A 19 36.15 4.87 -17.40
CA PRO A 19 35.52 5.51 -18.53
C PRO A 19 34.10 5.92 -18.12
N ALA A 20 33.81 7.22 -18.24
CA ALA A 20 32.48 7.75 -18.04
C ALA A 20 31.49 7.02 -18.95
N GLN A 21 30.60 6.24 -18.38
CA GLN A 21 29.48 5.68 -19.11
C GLN A 21 28.60 6.84 -19.59
N PRO A 22 28.24 6.88 -20.88
CA PRO A 22 27.31 7.88 -21.37
C PRO A 22 25.97 7.68 -20.58
N SER A 23 25.53 8.76 -19.94
CA SER A 23 24.20 8.77 -19.30
C SER A 23 23.16 8.33 -20.32
N PRO A 24 22.27 7.37 -19.96
CA PRO A 24 21.16 7.02 -20.84
C PRO A 24 20.33 8.27 -21.11
N ALA A 25 20.07 8.52 -22.40
CA ALA A 25 19.23 9.62 -22.83
C ALA A 25 17.87 9.53 -22.10
N PRO A 26 17.30 10.66 -21.63
CA PRO A 26 15.99 10.65 -21.04
C PRO A 26 15.00 10.07 -22.05
N PRO A 27 14.07 9.18 -21.61
CA PRO A 27 13.05 8.65 -22.50
C PRO A 27 12.27 9.82 -23.10
N PRO A 28 11.84 9.71 -24.37
CA PRO A 28 10.99 10.74 -24.99
C PRO A 28 9.75 10.94 -24.11
N PRO A 29 9.24 12.18 -24.00
CA PRO A 29 8.02 12.43 -23.26
C PRO A 29 6.92 11.54 -23.85
N VAL A 30 6.47 10.58 -23.07
CA VAL A 30 5.29 9.79 -23.39
C VAL A 30 4.15 10.80 -23.40
N ALA A 31 3.58 11.05 -24.57
CA ALA A 31 2.35 11.84 -24.67
C ALA A 31 1.32 11.07 -23.85
N GLU A 32 1.06 11.57 -22.65
CA GLU A 32 0.05 11.03 -21.74
C GLU A 32 -1.28 11.15 -22.46
N ALA A 33 -1.79 10.01 -22.95
CA ALA A 33 -3.14 9.97 -23.51
C ALA A 33 -4.10 10.45 -22.41
N PRO A 34 -5.08 11.32 -22.73
CA PRO A 34 -6.05 11.75 -21.73
C PRO A 34 -6.64 10.51 -21.05
N PRO A 35 -6.78 10.51 -19.73
CA PRO A 35 -7.32 9.38 -19.02
C PRO A 35 -8.71 9.06 -19.61
N PRO A 36 -9.04 7.79 -19.84
CA PRO A 36 -10.37 7.43 -20.29
C PRO A 36 -11.38 7.98 -19.29
N PRO A 37 -12.55 8.46 -19.77
CA PRO A 37 -13.60 8.92 -18.88
C PRO A 37 -13.89 7.80 -17.85
N PRO A 38 -14.09 8.15 -16.57
CA PRO A 38 -14.42 7.16 -15.56
C PRO A 38 -15.64 6.37 -16.05
N PRO A 39 -15.64 5.05 -15.94
CA PRO A 39 -16.81 4.27 -16.27
C PRO A 39 -17.99 4.81 -15.48
N PRO A 40 -19.21 4.81 -16.04
CA PRO A 40 -20.39 5.22 -15.31
C PRO A 40 -20.41 4.44 -14.00
N VAL A 41 -20.47 5.17 -12.88
CA VAL A 41 -20.61 4.56 -11.56
C VAL A 41 -22.02 3.97 -11.54
N VAL A 42 -22.13 2.76 -12.05
CA VAL A 42 -23.30 1.94 -11.83
C VAL A 42 -23.22 1.59 -10.35
N SER A 43 -23.93 2.34 -9.52
CA SER A 43 -24.18 1.91 -8.15
C SER A 43 -24.74 0.49 -8.25
N PRO A 44 -24.08 -0.52 -7.65
CA PRO A 44 -24.64 -1.86 -7.69
C PRO A 44 -26.06 -1.76 -7.15
N PRO A 45 -27.06 -2.41 -7.78
CA PRO A 45 -28.40 -2.47 -7.23
C PRO A 45 -28.23 -2.96 -5.80
N GLN A 46 -28.67 -2.17 -4.83
CA GLN A 46 -28.76 -2.63 -3.46
C GLN A 46 -29.74 -3.79 -3.50
N ALA A 47 -29.20 -5.00 -3.47
CA ALA A 47 -30.00 -6.20 -3.43
C ALA A 47 -30.78 -6.16 -2.13
N LEU A 48 -32.03 -5.75 -2.25
CA LEU A 48 -33.06 -5.98 -1.23
C LEU A 48 -33.09 -7.48 -1.01
N GLY A 49 -32.47 -7.95 0.07
CA GLY A 49 -32.42 -9.37 0.41
C GLY A 49 -31.02 -9.97 0.38
N SER A 50 -29.98 -9.23 0.71
CA SER A 50 -28.72 -9.87 1.09
C SER A 50 -28.91 -10.60 2.41
N SER A 51 -29.10 -11.93 2.32
CA SER A 51 -28.84 -12.78 3.47
C SER A 51 -27.45 -12.40 3.96
N ASP A 52 -27.35 -11.98 5.24
CA ASP A 52 -26.08 -11.59 5.86
C ASP A 52 -25.14 -12.80 5.96
N ALA A 53 -24.55 -13.16 4.82
CA ALA A 53 -23.72 -14.35 4.68
C ALA A 53 -22.47 -14.32 5.57
N CYS A 54 -22.05 -13.13 6.01
CA CYS A 54 -20.84 -12.96 6.81
C CYS A 54 -21.12 -12.50 8.26
N GLY A 55 -22.36 -12.22 8.64
CA GLY A 55 -22.69 -11.67 9.94
C GLY A 55 -22.28 -10.20 10.09
N ALA A 56 -22.38 -9.40 9.03
CA ALA A 56 -22.07 -7.98 9.06
C ALA A 56 -23.19 -7.14 9.68
N ASP A 57 -24.44 -7.56 9.58
CA ASP A 57 -25.60 -6.82 10.08
C ASP A 57 -25.53 -6.52 11.58
N PRO A 58 -25.19 -7.49 12.46
CA PRO A 58 -25.04 -7.24 13.89
C PRO A 58 -23.92 -6.25 14.23
N LEU A 59 -23.01 -5.96 13.30
CA LEU A 59 -21.88 -5.07 13.51
C LEU A 59 -22.08 -3.66 12.94
N GLN A 60 -23.23 -3.37 12.34
CA GLN A 60 -23.53 -2.04 11.78
C GLN A 60 -23.49 -0.94 12.84
N TYR A 61 -23.71 -1.26 14.11
CA TYR A 61 -23.62 -0.31 15.22
C TYR A 61 -22.21 0.27 15.43
N LEU A 62 -21.19 -0.36 14.83
CA LEU A 62 -19.80 0.12 14.88
C LEU A 62 -19.59 1.35 14.02
N ILE A 63 -20.45 1.62 13.03
CA ILE A 63 -20.31 2.78 12.15
C ILE A 63 -20.35 4.06 12.98
N GLY A 64 -19.34 4.92 12.80
CA GLY A 64 -19.13 6.13 13.59
C GLY A 64 -18.40 5.91 14.91
N LYS A 65 -18.12 4.68 15.31
CA LYS A 65 -17.32 4.35 16.49
C LYS A 65 -15.83 4.31 16.18
N PRO A 66 -14.95 4.54 17.18
CA PRO A 66 -13.53 4.39 17.01
C PRO A 66 -13.16 2.92 16.72
N ARG A 67 -12.12 2.72 15.93
CA ARG A 67 -11.62 1.37 15.58
C ARG A 67 -11.25 0.51 16.81
N THR A 68 -10.97 1.14 17.94
CA THR A 68 -10.68 0.45 19.22
C THR A 68 -11.87 -0.31 19.77
N ASP A 69 -13.09 0.07 19.38
CA ASP A 69 -14.34 -0.56 19.82
C ASP A 69 -14.69 -1.81 19.00
N ILE A 70 -13.90 -2.11 17.96
CA ILE A 70 -14.12 -3.30 17.13
C ILE A 70 -13.81 -4.55 17.98
N PRO A 71 -14.78 -5.42 18.21
CA PRO A 71 -14.55 -6.61 19.01
C PRO A 71 -13.58 -7.57 18.31
N VAL A 72 -12.71 -8.20 19.08
CA VAL A 72 -11.79 -9.22 18.56
C VAL A 72 -12.61 -10.42 18.07
N PRO A 73 -12.45 -10.86 16.82
CA PRO A 73 -13.19 -12.00 16.31
C PRO A 73 -12.69 -13.31 16.91
N VAL A 74 -13.60 -14.25 17.15
CA VAL A 74 -13.25 -15.62 17.56
C VAL A 74 -12.41 -16.31 16.48
N ASN A 75 -12.72 -16.02 15.20
CA ASN A 75 -11.96 -16.52 14.05
C ASN A 75 -11.40 -15.32 13.26
N PRO A 76 -10.10 -15.03 13.38
CA PRO A 76 -9.47 -13.89 12.69
C PRO A 76 -9.56 -13.97 11.17
N GLY A 77 -9.61 -15.18 10.59
CA GLY A 77 -9.71 -15.37 9.14
C GLY A 77 -11.04 -14.91 8.54
N LEU A 78 -12.07 -14.79 9.36
CA LEU A 78 -13.40 -14.35 8.95
C LEU A 78 -13.64 -12.85 9.11
N ARG A 79 -12.65 -12.10 9.58
CA ARG A 79 -12.76 -10.64 9.71
C ARG A 79 -11.51 -9.94 9.24
N ARG A 80 -11.69 -8.89 8.43
CA ARG A 80 -10.65 -8.00 7.98
C ARG A 80 -10.97 -6.58 8.42
N VAL A 81 -10.00 -5.88 9.01
CA VAL A 81 -10.11 -4.47 9.39
C VAL A 81 -9.11 -3.70 8.55
N VAL A 82 -9.57 -2.73 7.77
CA VAL A 82 -8.75 -1.98 6.82
C VAL A 82 -9.02 -0.48 6.94
N CYS A 83 -8.02 0.33 6.62
CA CYS A 83 -8.22 1.77 6.56
C CYS A 83 -8.77 2.17 5.18
N SER A 84 -9.49 3.30 5.11
CA SER A 84 -10.13 3.79 3.88
C SER A 84 -9.15 4.12 2.75
N SER A 85 -7.89 4.43 3.08
CA SER A 85 -6.83 4.77 2.13
C SER A 85 -5.76 3.67 1.98
N CYS A 86 -5.89 2.56 2.71
CA CYS A 86 -4.94 1.46 2.63
C CYS A 86 -5.16 0.64 1.35
N ALA A 87 -4.05 0.22 0.73
CA ALA A 87 -4.12 -0.76 -0.33
C ALA A 87 -4.63 -2.10 0.24
N VAL A 88 -5.65 -2.66 -0.39
CA VAL A 88 -6.22 -3.94 -0.02
C VAL A 88 -6.16 -4.89 -1.21
N THR A 89 -5.98 -6.18 -0.91
CA THR A 89 -6.08 -7.22 -1.93
C THR A 89 -7.52 -7.35 -2.43
N GLN A 90 -7.67 -7.61 -3.72
CA GLN A 90 -8.99 -7.72 -4.39
C GLN A 90 -9.60 -9.12 -4.24
N ASP A 91 -9.25 -9.84 -3.19
CA ASP A 91 -9.78 -11.16 -2.88
C ASP A 91 -11.15 -11.04 -2.19
N PHE A 92 -12.20 -11.28 -2.93
CA PHE A 92 -13.55 -11.32 -2.38
C PHE A 92 -13.83 -12.67 -1.70
N VAL A 93 -14.24 -12.61 -0.43
CA VAL A 93 -14.67 -13.78 0.34
C VAL A 93 -16.01 -13.48 0.96
N ALA A 94 -17.10 -14.03 0.41
CA ALA A 94 -18.47 -13.72 0.80
C ALA A 94 -18.76 -13.89 2.29
N THR A 95 -18.10 -14.82 2.96
CA THR A 95 -18.27 -15.11 4.40
C THR A 95 -17.35 -14.28 5.29
N ARG A 96 -16.51 -13.43 4.73
CA ARG A 96 -15.58 -12.59 5.49
C ARG A 96 -16.19 -11.21 5.75
N GLN A 97 -16.17 -10.78 6.99
CA GLN A 97 -16.54 -9.42 7.39
C GLN A 97 -15.37 -8.47 7.04
N THR A 98 -15.65 -7.38 6.36
CA THR A 98 -14.69 -6.30 6.11
C THR A 98 -15.17 -5.03 6.82
N ILE A 99 -14.42 -4.57 7.80
CA ILE A 99 -14.66 -3.33 8.53
C ILE A 99 -13.69 -2.28 8.02
N VAL A 100 -14.22 -1.20 7.47
CA VAL A 100 -13.43 -0.09 6.93
C VAL A 100 -13.48 1.07 7.92
N TYR A 101 -12.31 1.55 8.33
CA TYR A 101 -12.22 2.76 9.16
C TYR A 101 -11.51 3.89 8.41
N ASP A 102 -11.82 5.11 8.78
CA ASP A 102 -11.16 6.30 8.24
C ASP A 102 -9.75 6.40 8.78
N SER A 103 -8.76 6.56 7.90
CA SER A 103 -7.34 6.64 8.27
C SER A 103 -6.97 7.91 9.04
N GLN A 104 -7.76 8.98 8.89
CA GLN A 104 -7.51 10.28 9.52
C GLN A 104 -8.14 10.35 10.91
N THR A 105 -9.41 9.94 11.02
CA THR A 105 -10.19 10.06 12.25
C THR A 105 -10.18 8.80 13.10
N GLY A 106 -9.83 7.65 12.53
CA GLY A 106 -9.91 6.36 13.19
C GLY A 106 -11.32 5.82 13.38
N LEU A 107 -12.34 6.48 12.82
CA LEU A 107 -13.74 6.07 12.96
C LEU A 107 -14.13 5.04 11.91
N VAL A 108 -14.96 4.07 12.31
CA VAL A 108 -15.52 3.08 11.37
C VAL A 108 -16.48 3.75 10.40
N ARG A 109 -16.27 3.52 9.11
CA ARG A 109 -17.10 4.07 8.03
C ARG A 109 -18.04 3.07 7.40
N ALA A 110 -17.64 1.80 7.35
CA ALA A 110 -18.46 0.77 6.73
C ALA A 110 -18.18 -0.60 7.34
N VAL A 111 -19.20 -1.43 7.37
CA VAL A 111 -19.14 -2.86 7.68
C VAL A 111 -19.86 -3.60 6.57
N LYS A 112 -19.18 -4.55 5.91
CA LYS A 112 -19.70 -5.26 4.74
C LYS A 112 -19.11 -6.66 4.62
N CYS A 113 -19.70 -7.51 3.80
CA CYS A 113 -19.15 -8.80 3.40
C CYS A 113 -18.12 -8.63 2.25
N GLY A 114 -17.05 -9.48 2.26
CA GLY A 114 -16.08 -9.53 1.17
C GLY A 114 -14.65 -9.10 1.48
#